data_8550bdef75df593c601b8a34cb667a6a
#
_entry.id   8550bdef75df593c601b8a34cb667a6a
#
_cell.length_a   1.000
_cell.length_b   1.000
_cell.length_c   1.000
_cell.angle_alpha   90.00
_cell.angle_beta   90.00
_cell.angle_gamma   90.00
#
_symmetry.space_group_name_H-M   'P 1'
#
loop_
_entity.id
_entity.type
_entity.pdbx_description
1 polymer ?
#
loop_
_entity_poly.entity_id
_entity_poly.type
_entity_poly.pdbx_seq_one_letter_code
_entity_poly.pdbx_strand_id
1 'polypeptide(L)'
;MVLDAVARLEPRWGNELAGVEFAVQEVPDADELADDGLDDIRGPLPLARAILGSRDVRNPLDPATPTRIVMYRRPLMARADDDDELSDLIYDVVVEQFAQVLGLDPESIDPGYDDDGFD
;
A
#
# COMPACT_ATOMS: atom_id res chain seq x y z
N MET A 1 -1.14 -9.59 9.87
CA MET A 1 -0.08 -8.76 9.30
C MET A 1 -0.65 -7.46 8.75
N VAL A 2 -1.21 -7.46 7.56
CA VAL A 2 -1.74 -6.23 6.98
C VAL A 2 -2.94 -5.73 7.78
N LEU A 3 -3.82 -6.62 8.23
CA LEU A 3 -4.98 -6.22 9.02
C LEU A 3 -4.59 -5.56 10.34
N ASP A 4 -3.51 -6.00 10.97
CA ASP A 4 -3.01 -5.37 12.19
C ASP A 4 -2.54 -3.94 11.92
N ALA A 5 -1.86 -3.73 10.79
CA ALA A 5 -1.43 -2.40 10.39
C ALA A 5 -2.61 -1.48 10.13
N VAL A 6 -3.63 -1.99 9.41
CA VAL A 6 -4.84 -1.23 9.13
C VAL A 6 -5.57 -0.88 10.43
N ALA A 7 -5.65 -1.83 11.36
CA ALA A 7 -6.33 -1.62 12.65
C ALA A 7 -5.68 -0.49 13.46
N ARG A 8 -4.36 -0.31 13.33
CA ARG A 8 -3.67 0.79 14.02
C ARG A 8 -4.07 2.16 13.49
N LEU A 9 -4.52 2.23 12.23
CA LEU A 9 -4.93 3.48 11.61
C LEU A 9 -6.42 3.77 11.76
N GLU A 10 -7.23 2.76 12.06
CA GLU A 10 -8.69 2.91 12.13
C GLU A 10 -9.19 4.00 13.07
N PRO A 11 -8.64 4.16 14.29
CA PRO A 11 -9.18 5.19 15.19
C PRO A 11 -9.13 6.60 14.61
N ARG A 12 -8.19 6.86 13.73
CA ARG A 12 -8.01 8.19 13.14
C ARG A 12 -8.54 8.26 11.71
N TRP A 13 -8.42 7.16 10.95
CA TRP A 13 -8.66 7.16 9.51
C TRP A 13 -9.74 6.18 9.07
N GLY A 14 -10.60 5.73 9.98
CA GLY A 14 -11.59 4.69 9.68
C GLY A 14 -12.47 5.01 8.48
N ASN A 15 -12.93 6.26 8.33
CA ASN A 15 -13.78 6.64 7.21
C ASN A 15 -13.06 6.54 5.88
N GLU A 16 -11.81 7.01 5.83
CA GLU A 16 -11.00 6.98 4.62
C GLU A 16 -10.59 5.55 4.27
N LEU A 17 -10.28 4.74 5.29
CA LEU A 17 -9.90 3.35 5.10
C LEU A 17 -11.06 2.50 4.55
N ALA A 18 -12.29 2.85 4.89
CA ALA A 18 -13.46 2.11 4.43
C ALA A 18 -13.60 2.11 2.90
N GLY A 19 -13.03 3.12 2.22
CA GLY A 19 -13.06 3.20 0.77
C GLY A 19 -11.89 2.53 0.07
N VAL A 20 -11.03 1.84 0.81
CA VAL A 20 -9.82 1.23 0.27
C VAL A 20 -9.85 -0.27 0.54
N GLU A 21 -9.60 -1.06 -0.50
CA GLU A 21 -9.43 -2.50 -0.37
C GLU A 21 -7.95 -2.82 -0.18
N PHE A 22 -7.65 -3.76 0.70
CA PHE A 22 -6.29 -4.24 0.93
C PHE A 22 -6.21 -5.69 0.45
N ALA A 23 -5.16 -5.98 -0.31
CA ALA A 23 -4.93 -7.32 -0.84
C ALA A 23 -3.47 -7.70 -0.63
N VAL A 24 -3.22 -9.00 -0.55
CA VAL A 24 -1.87 -9.53 -0.43
C VAL A 24 -1.64 -10.49 -1.57
N GLN A 25 -0.55 -10.30 -2.30
CA GLN A 25 -0.08 -11.21 -3.35
C GLN A 25 1.32 -11.67 -2.99
N GLU A 26 1.73 -12.80 -3.56
CA GLU A 26 3.09 -13.30 -3.31
C GLU A 26 4.13 -12.42 -3.96
N VAL A 27 3.95 -12.12 -5.25
CA VAL A 27 4.86 -11.28 -6.05
C VAL A 27 4.03 -10.48 -7.04
N PRO A 28 4.60 -9.37 -7.57
CA PRO A 28 3.91 -8.63 -8.64
C PRO A 28 3.79 -9.47 -9.90
N ASP A 29 2.68 -9.30 -10.62
CA ASP A 29 2.50 -9.92 -11.94
C ASP A 29 3.39 -9.24 -12.97
N ALA A 30 3.70 -9.98 -14.06
CA ALA A 30 4.44 -9.39 -15.17
C ALA A 30 3.70 -8.20 -15.77
N ASP A 31 2.38 -8.28 -15.88
CA ASP A 31 1.57 -7.18 -16.41
C ASP A 31 1.64 -5.95 -15.49
N GLU A 32 1.60 -6.16 -14.19
CA GLU A 32 1.72 -5.07 -13.23
C GLU A 32 3.09 -4.39 -13.34
N LEU A 33 4.14 -5.18 -13.50
CA LEU A 33 5.49 -4.64 -13.65
C LEU A 33 5.64 -3.86 -14.94
N ALA A 34 5.05 -4.33 -16.02
CA ALA A 34 5.08 -3.64 -17.30
C ALA A 34 4.33 -2.31 -17.23
N ASP A 35 3.18 -2.28 -16.56
CA ASP A 35 2.40 -1.04 -16.38
C ASP A 35 3.18 0.01 -15.62
N ASP A 36 4.01 -0.41 -14.67
CA ASP A 36 4.84 0.50 -13.88
C ASP A 36 6.16 0.84 -14.57
N GLY A 37 6.42 0.28 -15.75
CA GLY A 37 7.69 0.47 -16.44
C GLY A 37 8.81 -0.36 -15.85
N LEU A 38 8.48 -1.43 -15.15
CA LEU A 38 9.44 -2.28 -14.45
C LEU A 38 9.67 -3.62 -15.13
N ASP A 39 9.36 -3.71 -16.42
CA ASP A 39 9.50 -4.95 -17.18
C ASP A 39 10.96 -5.38 -17.38
N ASP A 40 11.92 -4.48 -17.17
CA ASP A 40 13.35 -4.78 -17.18
C ASP A 40 13.93 -4.54 -15.80
N ILE A 41 13.50 -5.34 -14.84
CA ILE A 41 13.87 -5.14 -13.44
C ILE A 41 15.26 -5.70 -13.18
N ARG A 42 16.15 -4.86 -12.63
CA ARG A 42 17.47 -5.27 -12.18
C ARG A 42 17.68 -5.02 -10.70
N GLY A 43 16.71 -4.42 -10.06
CA GLY A 43 16.76 -4.10 -8.64
C GLY A 43 15.71 -4.85 -7.85
N PRO A 44 15.48 -4.46 -6.60
CA PRO A 44 14.48 -5.09 -5.77
C PRO A 44 13.08 -4.89 -6.33
N LEU A 45 12.23 -5.89 -6.14
CA LEU A 45 10.83 -5.80 -6.52
C LEU A 45 10.10 -4.77 -5.62
N PRO A 46 9.02 -4.16 -6.10
CA PRO A 46 8.23 -3.27 -5.26
C PRO A 46 7.63 -4.02 -4.08
N LEU A 47 7.48 -3.32 -2.97
CA LEU A 47 6.90 -3.89 -1.74
C LEU A 47 5.37 -3.83 -1.76
N ALA A 48 4.81 -2.87 -2.49
CA ALA A 48 3.38 -2.67 -2.57
C ALA A 48 3.05 -1.80 -3.78
N ARG A 49 1.75 -1.75 -4.11
CA ARG A 49 1.25 -0.92 -5.19
C ARG A 49 -0.12 -0.39 -4.81
N ALA A 50 -0.35 0.89 -5.05
CA ALA A 50 -1.66 1.50 -4.92
C ALA A 50 -2.31 1.61 -6.29
N ILE A 51 -3.53 1.11 -6.41
CA ILE A 51 -4.31 1.18 -7.63
C ILE A 51 -5.53 2.05 -7.33
N LEU A 52 -5.54 3.25 -7.90
CA LEU A 52 -6.60 4.20 -7.62
C LEU A 52 -7.90 3.73 -8.27
N GLY A 53 -8.98 3.87 -7.52
CA GLY A 53 -10.29 3.58 -8.03
C GLY A 53 -10.74 4.63 -9.04
N SER A 54 -11.77 4.28 -9.78
CA SER A 54 -12.33 5.19 -10.77
C SER A 54 -13.84 5.07 -10.78
N ARG A 55 -14.48 6.16 -11.18
CA ARG A 55 -15.92 6.20 -11.38
C ARG A 55 -16.21 7.11 -12.53
N ASP A 56 -16.94 6.60 -13.51
CA ASP A 56 -17.37 7.45 -14.65
C ASP A 56 -18.63 8.22 -14.23
N VAL A 57 -18.45 9.48 -13.89
CA VAL A 57 -19.55 10.34 -13.48
C VAL A 57 -20.55 10.61 -14.61
N ARG A 58 -20.16 10.34 -15.85
CA ARG A 58 -21.02 10.51 -17.02
C ARG A 58 -21.94 9.32 -17.26
N ASN A 59 -21.63 8.19 -16.63
CA ASN A 59 -22.41 6.98 -16.76
C ASN A 59 -22.77 6.45 -15.38
N PRO A 60 -23.94 6.83 -14.84
CA PRO A 60 -24.33 6.40 -13.51
C PRO A 60 -24.56 4.90 -13.37
N LEU A 61 -24.63 4.17 -14.49
CA LEU A 61 -24.76 2.71 -14.46
C LEU A 61 -23.42 2.00 -14.42
N ASP A 62 -22.33 2.74 -14.62
CA ASP A 62 -20.99 2.16 -14.58
C ASP A 62 -20.57 1.98 -13.13
N PRO A 63 -20.25 0.73 -12.69
CA PRO A 63 -19.89 0.52 -11.30
C PRO A 63 -18.58 1.20 -10.96
N ALA A 64 -18.54 1.84 -9.79
CA ALA A 64 -17.30 2.44 -9.29
C ALA A 64 -16.27 1.34 -9.03
N THR A 65 -15.04 1.56 -9.44
CA THR A 65 -13.92 0.67 -9.13
C THR A 65 -13.27 1.16 -7.84
N PRO A 66 -13.18 0.34 -6.81
CA PRO A 66 -12.58 0.79 -5.55
C PRO A 66 -11.08 0.99 -5.67
N THR A 67 -10.54 1.87 -4.83
CA THR A 67 -9.10 2.00 -4.66
C THR A 67 -8.60 0.77 -3.92
N ARG A 68 -7.45 0.25 -4.35
CA ARG A 68 -6.88 -0.95 -3.78
C ARG A 68 -5.40 -0.75 -3.48
N ILE A 69 -4.97 -1.23 -2.33
CA ILE A 69 -3.57 -1.31 -1.97
C ILE A 69 -3.19 -2.78 -1.94
N VAL A 70 -2.23 -3.17 -2.78
CA VAL A 70 -1.75 -4.54 -2.88
C VAL A 70 -0.38 -4.62 -2.24
N MET A 71 -0.22 -5.53 -1.29
CA MET A 71 1.05 -5.77 -0.61
C MET A 71 1.67 -7.04 -1.19
N TYR A 72 2.97 -7.02 -1.44
CA TYR A 72 3.67 -8.17 -2.01
C TYR A 72 4.46 -8.88 -0.93
N ARG A 73 4.00 -10.07 -0.57
CA ARG A 73 4.47 -10.80 0.60
C ARG A 73 5.95 -11.16 0.51
N ARG A 74 6.39 -11.70 -0.64
CA ARG A 74 7.78 -12.16 -0.76
C ARG A 74 8.80 -11.03 -0.73
N PRO A 75 8.60 -9.95 -1.47
CA PRO A 75 9.51 -8.81 -1.33
C PRO A 75 9.56 -8.23 0.07
N LEU A 76 8.41 -8.18 0.76
CA LEU A 76 8.37 -7.70 2.15
C LEU A 76 9.17 -8.61 3.07
N MET A 77 8.98 -9.92 2.95
CA MET A 77 9.70 -10.89 3.78
C MET A 77 11.21 -10.88 3.49
N ALA A 78 11.58 -10.67 2.24
CA ALA A 78 12.99 -10.62 1.86
C ALA A 78 13.70 -9.39 2.43
N ARG A 79 12.95 -8.32 2.69
CA ARG A 79 13.52 -7.08 3.22
C ARG A 79 13.66 -7.09 4.73
N ALA A 80 12.82 -7.82 5.44
CA ALA A 80 12.81 -7.88 6.89
C ALA A 80 13.68 -9.04 7.38
N ASP A 81 14.39 -8.85 8.48
CA ASP A 81 15.25 -9.89 9.04
C ASP A 81 14.51 -10.81 10.02
N ASP A 82 13.45 -10.30 10.63
CA ASP A 82 12.66 -11.09 11.58
C ASP A 82 11.19 -10.63 11.54
N ASP A 83 10.36 -11.29 12.35
CA ASP A 83 8.92 -11.01 12.37
C ASP A 83 8.59 -9.62 12.90
N ASP A 84 9.35 -9.12 13.86
CA ASP A 84 9.14 -7.78 14.41
C ASP A 84 9.47 -6.72 13.35
N GLU A 85 10.58 -6.90 12.65
CA GLU A 85 10.93 -6.00 11.55
C GLU A 85 9.91 -6.07 10.42
N LEU A 86 9.42 -7.28 10.13
CA LEU A 86 8.39 -7.46 9.10
C LEU A 86 7.12 -6.70 9.45
N SER A 87 6.69 -6.79 10.69
CA SER A 87 5.50 -6.09 11.16
C SER A 87 5.66 -4.57 11.04
N ASP A 88 6.81 -4.05 11.44
CA ASP A 88 7.10 -2.62 11.34
C ASP A 88 7.16 -2.18 9.87
N LEU A 89 7.79 -2.98 9.03
CA LEU A 89 7.89 -2.69 7.60
C LEU A 89 6.51 -2.66 6.95
N ILE A 90 5.67 -3.62 7.26
CA ILE A 90 4.31 -3.68 6.72
C ILE A 90 3.53 -2.43 7.12
N TYR A 91 3.63 -2.02 8.39
CA TYR A 91 2.95 -0.82 8.85
C TYR A 91 3.45 0.42 8.10
N ASP A 92 4.76 0.58 7.97
CA ASP A 92 5.35 1.72 7.25
C ASP A 92 4.90 1.76 5.80
N VAL A 93 4.86 0.61 5.13
CA VAL A 93 4.43 0.53 3.74
C VAL A 93 2.95 0.86 3.60
N VAL A 94 2.11 0.37 4.52
CA VAL A 94 0.69 0.72 4.54
C VAL A 94 0.51 2.22 4.69
N VAL A 95 1.23 2.85 5.61
CA VAL A 95 1.17 4.30 5.82
C VAL A 95 1.58 5.04 4.55
N GLU A 96 2.67 4.63 3.92
CA GLU A 96 3.16 5.26 2.68
C GLU A 96 2.13 5.14 1.55
N GLN A 97 1.57 3.96 1.34
CA GLN A 97 0.61 3.75 0.27
C GLN A 97 -0.69 4.49 0.53
N PHE A 98 -1.15 4.48 1.78
CA PHE A 98 -2.36 5.19 2.15
C PHE A 98 -2.20 6.71 1.97
N ALA A 99 -1.04 7.24 2.37
CA ALA A 99 -0.72 8.66 2.16
C ALA A 99 -0.73 9.01 0.67
N GLN A 100 -0.17 8.14 -0.15
CA GLN A 100 -0.15 8.32 -1.60
C GLN A 100 -1.58 8.36 -2.17
N VAL A 101 -2.44 7.48 -1.70
CA VAL A 101 -3.86 7.45 -2.12
C VAL A 101 -4.57 8.76 -1.77
N LEU A 102 -4.29 9.30 -0.59
CA LEU A 102 -4.94 10.53 -0.12
C LEU A 102 -4.25 11.81 -0.60
N GLY A 103 -3.07 11.69 -1.22
CA GLY A 103 -2.29 12.85 -1.64
C GLY A 103 -1.67 13.61 -0.48
N LEU A 104 -1.33 12.91 0.59
CA LEU A 104 -0.76 13.48 1.80
C LEU A 104 0.66 12.95 2.03
N ASP A 105 1.39 13.60 2.93
CA ASP A 105 2.68 13.08 3.40
C ASP A 105 2.46 11.96 4.42
N PRO A 106 3.36 10.98 4.51
CA PRO A 106 3.22 9.91 5.51
C PRO A 106 3.13 10.42 6.95
N GLU A 107 3.83 11.49 7.28
CA GLU A 107 3.76 12.08 8.62
C GLU A 107 2.38 12.65 8.92
N SER A 108 1.61 12.99 7.90
CA SER A 108 0.22 13.44 8.09
C SER A 108 -0.69 12.28 8.46
N ILE A 109 -0.37 11.08 8.00
CA ILE A 109 -1.11 9.86 8.34
C ILE A 109 -0.76 9.42 9.76
N ASP A 110 0.53 9.36 10.07
CA ASP A 110 1.02 8.98 11.38
C ASP A 110 2.18 9.90 11.76
N PRO A 111 1.98 10.82 12.71
CA PRO A 111 3.05 11.74 13.12
C PRO A 111 4.30 11.04 13.65
N GLY A 112 4.20 9.76 14.04
CA GLY A 112 5.35 8.98 14.48
C GLY A 112 6.10 8.30 13.36
N TYR A 113 5.64 8.44 12.11
CA TYR A 113 6.29 7.82 10.97
C TYR A 113 7.66 8.44 10.73
N ASP A 114 8.66 7.58 10.47
CA ASP A 114 10.02 7.98 10.19
C ASP A 114 10.41 7.49 8.79
N ASP A 115 10.54 8.44 7.87
CA ASP A 115 10.71 8.17 6.44
C ASP A 115 11.98 7.40 6.12
N ASP A 116 13.07 7.68 6.80
CA ASP A 116 14.35 7.03 6.52
C ASP A 116 14.70 5.92 7.50
N GLY A 117 13.78 5.58 8.39
CA GLY A 117 13.96 4.51 9.34
C GLY A 117 14.90 4.82 10.47
N PHE A 118 15.48 6.01 10.47
CA PHE A 118 16.29 6.54 11.56
C PHE A 118 16.53 8.01 11.33
N ASP A 119 16.92 8.68 12.35
CA ASP A 119 17.19 10.10 12.26
C ASP A 119 18.63 10.38 11.93
#